data_9aa860a853a9340dcc87f51ada044791
#
_entry.id   9aa860a853a9340dcc87f51ada044791
#
_cell.length_a   1.000
_cell.length_b   1.000
_cell.length_c   1.000
_cell.angle_alpha   90.00
_cell.angle_beta   90.00
_cell.angle_gamma   90.00
#
_symmetry.space_group_name_H-M   'P 1'
#
loop_
_entity.id
_entity.type
_entity.pdbx_description
1 polymer ?
#
loop_
_entity_poly.entity_id
_entity_poly.type
_entity_poly.pdbx_seq_one_letter_code
_entity_poly.pdbx_strand_id
1 'polypeptide(L)'
;FYNKVEGTKAMTTETGAGQWGSALALACNFFDLDLEVYMVKVSYGLKPYRRNLIETYGAQVYASPSNRTNYGRGVLADDPNNPGSLGIAISEAVEVAAVSQGAKKYGLGSVLNHVLMHQSVIGDEALKQMDLAGEYPDVVIGCVGGGSNFGGIAYPFLRQNLRDGQRTRLLAIEPAATPSLTKGVYDFDYGDTAKMAPVVKMHTLGHGFIPPTIHAGGLRYHGMAPSLSMLYHEGLIEAKAVNQLGTFEAAVLFARTEGILPAPESAHAIRGAIDEALVAKEKGEKRVILFNLSGHGHFDLASYESYLNGELTDFAYPSAAISEATQQLPKVTMPA
;
A
#
# COMPACT_ATOMS: atom_id res chain seq x y z
N PHE A 1 10.49 8.73 -16.37
CA PHE A 1 11.53 9.60 -16.91
C PHE A 1 12.83 8.83 -17.16
N TYR A 2 13.46 8.22 -16.14
CA TYR A 2 14.72 7.48 -16.29
C TYR A 2 14.63 6.33 -17.30
N ASN A 3 13.53 5.59 -17.30
CA ASN A 3 13.29 4.54 -18.30
C ASN A 3 13.29 5.11 -19.74
N LYS A 4 12.66 6.28 -19.94
CA LYS A 4 12.69 6.95 -21.26
C LYS A 4 14.10 7.36 -21.66
N VAL A 5 14.88 7.92 -20.72
CA VAL A 5 16.29 8.33 -20.96
C VAL A 5 17.15 7.13 -21.33
N GLU A 6 16.93 5.96 -20.71
CA GLU A 6 17.64 4.72 -21.03
C GLU A 6 17.14 4.04 -22.31
N GLY A 7 16.15 4.60 -23.01
CA GLY A 7 15.63 4.07 -24.25
C GLY A 7 14.64 2.91 -24.09
N THR A 8 14.14 2.66 -22.87
CA THR A 8 13.08 1.68 -22.60
C THR A 8 11.84 2.01 -23.43
N LYS A 9 11.20 1.01 -24.02
CA LYS A 9 9.98 1.16 -24.83
C LYS A 9 8.73 0.68 -24.15
N ALA A 10 8.85 -0.30 -23.26
CA ALA A 10 7.71 -0.90 -22.59
C ALA A 10 8.03 -1.20 -21.12
N MET A 11 6.99 -1.14 -20.30
CA MET A 11 7.04 -1.48 -18.89
C MET A 11 5.96 -2.51 -18.54
N THR A 12 6.16 -3.22 -17.46
CA THR A 12 5.19 -4.08 -16.81
C THR A 12 5.14 -3.75 -15.32
N THR A 13 3.97 -3.88 -14.72
CA THR A 13 3.76 -3.61 -13.29
C THR A 13 2.60 -4.41 -12.73
N GLU A 14 2.55 -4.49 -11.42
CA GLU A 14 1.39 -4.95 -10.67
C GLU A 14 0.53 -3.77 -10.20
N THR A 15 -0.69 -4.07 -9.77
CA THR A 15 -1.51 -3.14 -8.98
C THR A 15 -2.52 -3.88 -8.10
N GLY A 16 -2.67 -3.48 -6.85
CA GLY A 16 -3.65 -4.05 -5.91
C GLY A 16 -5.07 -3.60 -6.26
N ALA A 17 -5.38 -2.34 -6.02
CA ALA A 17 -6.71 -1.75 -6.23
C ALA A 17 -6.81 -0.85 -7.47
N GLY A 18 -5.73 -0.72 -8.24
CA GLY A 18 -5.68 0.05 -9.48
C GLY A 18 -5.09 1.47 -9.35
N GLN A 19 -4.82 1.97 -8.14
CA GLN A 19 -4.29 3.34 -7.98
C GLN A 19 -2.90 3.48 -8.62
N TRP A 20 -1.99 2.56 -8.30
CA TRP A 20 -0.64 2.56 -8.88
C TRP A 20 -0.69 2.31 -10.40
N GLY A 21 -1.48 1.33 -10.86
CA GLY A 21 -1.67 1.07 -12.27
C GLY A 21 -2.15 2.30 -13.05
N SER A 22 -3.11 3.06 -12.49
CA SER A 22 -3.62 4.29 -13.10
C SER A 22 -2.55 5.39 -13.16
N ALA A 23 -1.79 5.58 -12.06
CA ALA A 23 -0.74 6.60 -12.00
C ALA A 23 0.41 6.28 -12.99
N LEU A 24 0.83 5.01 -13.05
CA LEU A 24 1.88 4.60 -13.98
C LEU A 24 1.40 4.64 -15.44
N ALA A 25 0.14 4.27 -15.71
CA ALA A 25 -0.44 4.37 -17.06
C ALA A 25 -0.40 5.82 -17.58
N LEU A 26 -0.81 6.79 -16.74
CA LEU A 26 -0.70 8.21 -17.09
C LEU A 26 0.75 8.64 -17.32
N ALA A 27 1.67 8.24 -16.46
CA ALA A 27 3.09 8.55 -16.60
C ALA A 27 3.67 7.93 -17.89
N CYS A 28 3.36 6.67 -18.18
CA CYS A 28 3.81 6.00 -19.39
C CYS A 28 3.29 6.68 -20.65
N ASN A 29 2.03 7.13 -20.63
CA ASN A 29 1.48 7.92 -21.73
C ASN A 29 2.25 9.23 -21.96
N PHE A 30 2.61 9.97 -20.90
CA PHE A 30 3.43 11.20 -21.03
C PHE A 30 4.83 10.95 -21.59
N PHE A 31 5.40 9.78 -21.34
CA PHE A 31 6.76 9.43 -21.78
C PHE A 31 6.77 8.52 -23.02
N ASP A 32 5.62 8.27 -23.64
CA ASP A 32 5.49 7.41 -24.83
C ASP A 32 6.12 6.02 -24.56
N LEU A 33 5.64 5.37 -23.52
CA LEU A 33 6.02 4.01 -23.09
C LEU A 33 4.78 3.12 -23.09
N ASP A 34 4.91 1.92 -23.65
CA ASP A 34 3.88 0.89 -23.51
C ASP A 34 3.82 0.38 -22.07
N LEU A 35 2.64 0.00 -21.57
CA LEU A 35 2.47 -0.53 -20.23
C LEU A 35 1.52 -1.72 -20.18
N GLU A 36 1.96 -2.80 -19.52
CA GLU A 36 1.13 -3.94 -19.12
C GLU A 36 0.97 -3.94 -17.59
N VAL A 37 -0.29 -3.98 -17.12
CA VAL A 37 -0.64 -3.93 -15.70
C VAL A 37 -1.30 -5.25 -15.29
N TYR A 38 -0.76 -5.91 -14.26
CA TYR A 38 -1.33 -7.10 -13.62
C TYR A 38 -2.10 -6.66 -12.38
N MET A 39 -3.42 -6.66 -12.45
CA MET A 39 -4.30 -6.21 -11.38
C MET A 39 -4.86 -7.39 -10.60
N VAL A 40 -4.79 -7.36 -9.27
CA VAL A 40 -5.35 -8.40 -8.40
C VAL A 40 -6.79 -8.73 -8.81
N LYS A 41 -7.08 -10.00 -9.11
CA LYS A 41 -8.33 -10.48 -9.75
C LYS A 41 -9.59 -10.02 -9.01
N VAL A 42 -9.62 -10.10 -7.69
CA VAL A 42 -10.78 -9.64 -6.92
C VAL A 42 -11.00 -8.12 -7.09
N SER A 43 -9.94 -7.32 -7.13
CA SER A 43 -10.05 -5.88 -7.36
C SER A 43 -10.39 -5.54 -8.81
N TYR A 44 -9.91 -6.32 -9.77
CA TYR A 44 -10.25 -6.20 -11.20
C TYR A 44 -11.77 -6.30 -11.42
N GLY A 45 -12.45 -7.21 -10.69
CA GLY A 45 -13.89 -7.32 -10.71
C GLY A 45 -14.64 -6.23 -9.93
N LEU A 46 -14.16 -5.91 -8.71
CA LEU A 46 -14.84 -4.96 -7.81
C LEU A 46 -14.64 -3.49 -8.17
N LYS A 47 -13.59 -3.16 -8.96
CA LYS A 47 -13.22 -1.77 -9.28
C LYS A 47 -13.13 -1.53 -10.80
N PRO A 48 -14.22 -1.70 -11.55
CA PRO A 48 -14.20 -1.61 -13.02
C PRO A 48 -13.76 -0.23 -13.54
N TYR A 49 -14.10 0.85 -12.81
CA TYR A 49 -13.70 2.20 -13.21
C TYR A 49 -12.19 2.44 -13.10
N ARG A 50 -11.49 1.76 -12.19
CA ARG A 50 -10.02 1.80 -12.14
C ARG A 50 -9.40 1.14 -13.36
N ARG A 51 -9.93 -0.02 -13.76
CA ARG A 51 -9.53 -0.69 -14.99
C ARG A 51 -9.76 0.20 -16.21
N ASN A 52 -10.97 0.76 -16.34
CA ASN A 52 -11.32 1.64 -17.46
C ASN A 52 -10.38 2.85 -17.52
N LEU A 53 -9.99 3.43 -16.39
CA LEU A 53 -9.06 4.56 -16.35
C LEU A 53 -7.66 4.15 -16.84
N ILE A 54 -7.15 2.99 -16.43
CA ILE A 54 -5.86 2.43 -16.90
C ILE A 54 -5.90 2.27 -18.43
N GLU A 55 -6.97 1.67 -18.97
CA GLU A 55 -7.16 1.45 -20.40
C GLU A 55 -7.34 2.79 -21.16
N THR A 56 -8.02 3.77 -20.56
CA THR A 56 -8.20 5.11 -21.15
C THR A 56 -6.85 5.84 -21.29
N TYR A 57 -5.90 5.59 -20.39
CA TYR A 57 -4.53 6.12 -20.50
C TYR A 57 -3.64 5.31 -21.47
N GLY A 58 -4.21 4.33 -22.19
CA GLY A 58 -3.51 3.57 -23.22
C GLY A 58 -2.77 2.32 -22.72
N ALA A 59 -2.82 2.00 -21.44
CA ALA A 59 -2.20 0.79 -20.91
C ALA A 59 -3.12 -0.44 -21.08
N GLN A 60 -2.51 -1.63 -21.10
CA GLN A 60 -3.22 -2.92 -21.05
C GLN A 60 -3.31 -3.39 -19.60
N VAL A 61 -4.48 -3.88 -19.18
CA VAL A 61 -4.68 -4.37 -17.82
C VAL A 61 -5.26 -5.78 -17.81
N TYR A 62 -4.68 -6.64 -16.98
CA TYR A 62 -5.03 -8.06 -16.90
C TYR A 62 -5.37 -8.45 -15.46
N ALA A 63 -6.40 -9.28 -15.28
CA ALA A 63 -6.68 -9.87 -13.97
C ALA A 63 -5.58 -10.89 -13.61
N SER A 64 -5.02 -10.78 -12.41
CA SER A 64 -3.98 -11.67 -11.89
C SER A 64 -4.54 -12.51 -10.71
N PRO A 65 -4.38 -13.87 -10.76
CA PRO A 65 -3.62 -14.68 -11.70
C PRO A 65 -4.25 -14.75 -13.11
N SER A 66 -3.42 -14.85 -14.13
CA SER A 66 -3.81 -14.85 -15.53
C SER A 66 -3.24 -16.05 -16.31
N ASN A 67 -3.81 -16.34 -17.49
CA ASN A 67 -3.27 -17.34 -18.41
C ASN A 67 -2.09 -16.83 -19.26
N ARG A 68 -1.61 -15.61 -19.03
CA ARG A 68 -0.57 -14.97 -19.86
C ARG A 68 0.84 -15.38 -19.45
N THR A 69 1.04 -15.69 -18.20
CA THR A 69 2.34 -16.06 -17.62
C THR A 69 2.38 -17.55 -17.25
N ASN A 70 3.56 -18.13 -17.13
CA ASN A 70 3.71 -19.52 -16.65
C ASN A 70 3.27 -19.61 -15.18
N TYR A 71 3.68 -18.63 -14.38
CA TYR A 71 3.31 -18.59 -12.98
C TYR A 71 1.79 -18.47 -12.80
N GLY A 72 1.13 -17.54 -13.49
CA GLY A 72 -0.32 -17.35 -13.42
C GLY A 72 -1.09 -18.61 -13.84
N ARG A 73 -0.65 -19.30 -14.91
CA ARG A 73 -1.22 -20.60 -15.32
C ARG A 73 -1.08 -21.67 -14.23
N GLY A 74 0.08 -21.75 -13.57
CA GLY A 74 0.29 -22.67 -12.45
C GLY A 74 -0.69 -22.41 -11.31
N VAL A 75 -0.81 -21.16 -10.87
CA VAL A 75 -1.77 -20.77 -9.81
C VAL A 75 -3.22 -21.12 -10.19
N LEU A 76 -3.62 -20.88 -11.44
CA LEU A 76 -4.98 -21.19 -11.91
C LEU A 76 -5.22 -22.70 -12.11
N ALA A 77 -4.17 -23.49 -12.35
CA ALA A 77 -4.27 -24.95 -12.41
C ALA A 77 -4.49 -25.54 -11.01
N ASP A 78 -3.84 -24.97 -9.99
CA ASP A 78 -4.00 -25.40 -8.59
C ASP A 78 -5.34 -24.93 -8.00
N ASP A 79 -5.75 -23.70 -8.27
CA ASP A 79 -7.03 -23.10 -7.84
C ASP A 79 -7.59 -22.16 -8.93
N PRO A 80 -8.54 -22.66 -9.77
CA PRO A 80 -9.18 -21.84 -10.82
C PRO A 80 -9.93 -20.62 -10.29
N ASN A 81 -10.34 -20.64 -9.01
CA ASN A 81 -11.09 -19.56 -8.36
C ASN A 81 -10.21 -18.65 -7.52
N ASN A 82 -8.89 -18.81 -7.57
CA ASN A 82 -7.96 -18.00 -6.80
C ASN A 82 -8.28 -16.50 -6.95
N PRO A 83 -8.50 -15.76 -5.84
CA PRO A 83 -8.87 -14.35 -5.86
C PRO A 83 -7.72 -13.42 -6.26
N GLY A 84 -6.52 -13.96 -6.31
CA GLY A 84 -5.28 -13.22 -6.51
C GLY A 84 -4.77 -12.55 -5.23
N SER A 85 -3.49 -12.24 -5.26
CA SER A 85 -2.82 -11.39 -4.26
C SER A 85 -1.85 -10.44 -4.95
N LEU A 86 -1.38 -9.43 -4.22
CA LEU A 86 -0.38 -8.53 -4.77
C LEU A 86 0.94 -9.28 -5.06
N GLY A 87 1.32 -10.25 -4.21
CA GLY A 87 2.49 -11.09 -4.44
C GLY A 87 2.39 -11.91 -5.74
N ILE A 88 1.21 -12.45 -6.08
CA ILE A 88 0.96 -13.15 -7.34
C ILE A 88 1.08 -12.17 -8.52
N ALA A 89 0.48 -11.00 -8.43
CA ALA A 89 0.53 -9.99 -9.48
C ALA A 89 1.97 -9.47 -9.73
N ILE A 90 2.76 -9.30 -8.67
CA ILE A 90 4.20 -8.99 -8.75
C ILE A 90 4.92 -10.10 -9.52
N SER A 91 4.69 -11.38 -9.15
CA SER A 91 5.32 -12.53 -9.81
C SER A 91 5.05 -12.55 -11.31
N GLU A 92 3.80 -12.33 -11.72
CA GLU A 92 3.45 -12.29 -13.15
C GLU A 92 4.11 -11.11 -13.88
N ALA A 93 4.09 -9.91 -13.30
CA ALA A 93 4.72 -8.73 -13.89
C ALA A 93 6.25 -8.89 -14.00
N VAL A 94 6.90 -9.46 -12.99
CA VAL A 94 8.35 -9.74 -13.00
C VAL A 94 8.68 -10.82 -14.04
N GLU A 95 7.88 -11.90 -14.16
CA GLU A 95 8.08 -12.92 -15.18
C GLU A 95 8.09 -12.30 -16.59
N VAL A 96 7.11 -11.45 -16.90
CA VAL A 96 7.03 -10.80 -18.21
C VAL A 96 8.24 -9.93 -18.50
N ALA A 97 8.72 -9.17 -17.52
CA ALA A 97 9.95 -8.40 -17.68
C ALA A 97 11.17 -9.30 -17.89
N ALA A 98 11.33 -10.35 -17.08
CA ALA A 98 12.48 -11.26 -17.13
C ALA A 98 12.58 -12.01 -18.46
N VAL A 99 11.47 -12.54 -18.98
CA VAL A 99 11.48 -13.27 -20.26
C VAL A 99 11.58 -12.36 -21.49
N SER A 100 11.42 -11.06 -21.32
CA SER A 100 11.47 -10.07 -22.42
C SER A 100 12.88 -9.79 -22.94
N GLN A 101 13.92 -10.36 -22.31
CA GLN A 101 15.34 -10.13 -22.67
C GLN A 101 15.71 -8.62 -22.73
N GLY A 102 15.16 -7.83 -21.79
CA GLY A 102 15.42 -6.40 -21.69
C GLY A 102 14.50 -5.50 -22.52
N ALA A 103 13.58 -6.06 -23.31
CA ALA A 103 12.61 -5.28 -24.06
C ALA A 103 11.58 -4.58 -23.15
N LYS A 104 11.30 -5.15 -21.98
CA LYS A 104 10.40 -4.58 -20.96
C LYS A 104 11.13 -4.47 -19.62
N LYS A 105 10.81 -3.41 -18.87
CA LYS A 105 11.27 -3.25 -17.50
C LYS A 105 10.09 -3.32 -16.54
N TYR A 106 10.34 -3.90 -15.36
CA TYR A 106 9.38 -3.96 -14.29
C TYR A 106 9.44 -2.70 -13.44
N GLY A 107 8.28 -2.09 -13.16
CA GLY A 107 8.14 -0.96 -12.26
C GLY A 107 7.32 -1.36 -11.02
N LEU A 108 7.93 -1.26 -9.83
CA LEU A 108 7.27 -1.55 -8.56
C LEU A 108 6.65 -0.27 -7.98
N GLY A 109 5.41 -0.36 -7.50
CA GLY A 109 4.64 0.79 -7.03
C GLY A 109 4.81 1.16 -5.56
N SER A 110 5.48 0.33 -4.75
CA SER A 110 5.63 0.56 -3.31
C SER A 110 6.76 -0.30 -2.73
N VAL A 111 6.90 -0.39 -1.41
CA VAL A 111 7.76 -1.33 -0.67
C VAL A 111 9.27 -1.02 -0.75
N LEU A 112 9.82 -0.67 -1.89
CA LEU A 112 11.28 -0.48 -2.03
C LEU A 112 11.70 0.94 -1.64
N ASN A 113 12.90 1.06 -1.08
CA ASN A 113 13.44 2.32 -0.55
C ASN A 113 13.44 3.47 -1.58
N HIS A 114 13.72 3.17 -2.87
CA HIS A 114 13.70 4.22 -3.90
C HIS A 114 12.28 4.79 -4.11
N VAL A 115 11.23 3.97 -3.98
CA VAL A 115 9.83 4.43 -4.07
C VAL A 115 9.52 5.35 -2.89
N LEU A 116 9.87 4.95 -1.65
CA LEU A 116 9.66 5.75 -0.45
C LEU A 116 10.42 7.08 -0.53
N MET A 117 11.65 7.06 -1.06
CA MET A 117 12.45 8.25 -1.28
C MET A 117 11.77 9.23 -2.24
N HIS A 118 11.23 8.77 -3.36
CA HIS A 118 10.48 9.64 -4.28
C HIS A 118 9.18 10.16 -3.66
N GLN A 119 8.49 9.35 -2.86
CA GLN A 119 7.27 9.76 -2.16
C GLN A 119 7.52 10.80 -1.07
N SER A 120 8.75 10.94 -0.56
CA SER A 120 9.08 11.92 0.48
C SER A 120 8.86 13.37 0.05
N VAL A 121 8.68 13.64 -1.24
CA VAL A 121 8.24 14.96 -1.74
C VAL A 121 6.94 15.43 -1.05
N ILE A 122 6.03 14.51 -0.70
CA ILE A 122 4.80 14.82 0.01
C ILE A 122 5.08 15.41 1.40
N GLY A 123 5.96 14.78 2.16
CA GLY A 123 6.34 15.27 3.49
C GLY A 123 7.21 16.54 3.45
N ASP A 124 8.07 16.67 2.44
CA ASP A 124 8.86 17.91 2.25
C ASP A 124 7.97 19.11 1.89
N GLU A 125 6.89 18.88 1.11
CA GLU A 125 5.89 19.92 0.84
C GLU A 125 5.00 20.17 2.05
N ALA A 126 4.61 19.13 2.79
CA ALA A 126 3.82 19.24 4.01
C ALA A 126 4.56 20.07 5.09
N LEU A 127 5.87 19.92 5.25
CA LEU A 127 6.67 20.75 6.14
C LEU A 127 6.55 22.24 5.80
N LYS A 128 6.63 22.60 4.51
CA LYS A 128 6.47 23.99 4.04
C LYS A 128 5.05 24.51 4.26
N GLN A 129 4.04 23.65 4.05
CA GLN A 129 2.66 24.02 4.26
C GLN A 129 2.35 24.23 5.75
N MET A 130 2.92 23.41 6.64
CA MET A 130 2.80 23.60 8.10
C MET A 130 3.47 24.89 8.56
N ASP A 131 4.64 25.23 8.01
CA ASP A 131 5.32 26.51 8.27
C ASP A 131 4.46 27.72 7.83
N LEU A 132 3.85 27.64 6.64
CA LEU A 132 2.91 28.66 6.16
C LEU A 132 1.66 28.80 7.03
N ALA A 133 1.20 27.70 7.63
CA ALA A 133 0.08 27.69 8.55
C ALA A 133 0.45 28.20 9.97
N GLY A 134 1.74 28.40 10.25
CA GLY A 134 2.23 28.77 11.58
C GLY A 134 2.05 27.68 12.63
N GLU A 135 1.96 26.42 12.20
CA GLU A 135 1.74 25.25 13.07
C GLU A 135 2.81 24.18 12.83
N TYR A 136 3.00 23.30 13.82
CA TYR A 136 3.88 22.13 13.68
C TYR A 136 3.15 20.89 14.22
N PRO A 137 3.19 19.73 13.57
CA PRO A 137 2.36 18.59 13.96
C PRO A 137 2.91 17.87 15.19
N ASP A 138 2.05 17.60 16.16
CA ASP A 138 2.30 16.70 17.30
C ASP A 138 2.31 15.24 16.83
N VAL A 139 1.48 14.93 15.81
CA VAL A 139 1.42 13.59 15.21
C VAL A 139 1.21 13.68 13.71
N VAL A 140 1.95 12.84 12.97
CA VAL A 140 1.79 12.61 11.52
C VAL A 140 1.24 11.22 11.29
N ILE A 141 0.15 11.10 10.54
CA ILE A 141 -0.60 9.85 10.34
C ILE A 141 -0.68 9.52 8.85
N GLY A 142 -0.47 8.26 8.51
CA GLY A 142 -0.72 7.74 7.16
C GLY A 142 -1.17 6.29 7.18
N CYS A 143 -1.92 5.87 6.16
CA CYS A 143 -2.25 4.47 5.99
C CYS A 143 -1.06 3.69 5.42
N VAL A 144 -0.95 2.41 5.78
CA VAL A 144 0.10 1.53 5.31
C VAL A 144 -0.44 0.23 4.69
N GLY A 145 0.07 -0.09 3.50
CA GLY A 145 0.07 -1.41 2.89
C GLY A 145 1.52 -1.83 2.73
N GLY A 146 2.17 -1.50 1.61
CA GLY A 146 3.62 -1.66 1.41
C GLY A 146 4.49 -0.58 2.05
N GLY A 147 3.91 0.53 2.51
CA GLY A 147 4.61 1.55 3.30
C GLY A 147 4.90 2.88 2.60
N SER A 148 4.82 2.98 1.27
CA SER A 148 5.26 4.19 0.56
C SER A 148 4.40 5.43 0.87
N ASN A 149 3.09 5.26 1.07
CA ASN A 149 2.20 6.36 1.44
C ASN A 149 2.59 6.99 2.78
N PHE A 150 2.78 6.16 3.80
CA PHE A 150 3.19 6.63 5.13
C PHE A 150 4.63 7.14 5.13
N GLY A 151 5.58 6.40 4.53
CA GLY A 151 6.97 6.83 4.43
C GLY A 151 7.12 8.16 3.72
N GLY A 152 6.31 8.39 2.68
CA GLY A 152 6.32 9.64 1.91
C GLY A 152 6.00 10.88 2.76
N ILE A 153 5.00 10.80 3.63
CA ILE A 153 4.68 11.92 4.51
C ILE A 153 5.54 11.94 5.78
N ALA A 154 5.89 10.78 6.35
CA ALA A 154 6.50 10.68 7.67
C ALA A 154 8.03 10.92 7.69
N TYR A 155 8.78 10.49 6.64
CA TYR A 155 10.24 10.55 6.65
C TYR A 155 10.82 11.97 6.77
N PRO A 156 10.28 13.01 6.12
CA PRO A 156 10.75 14.38 6.35
C PRO A 156 10.55 14.86 7.79
N PHE A 157 9.46 14.47 8.46
CA PHE A 157 9.27 14.78 9.89
C PHE A 157 10.17 13.94 10.78
N LEU A 158 10.42 12.67 10.45
CA LEU A 158 11.42 11.85 11.15
C LEU A 158 12.81 12.49 11.06
N ARG A 159 13.19 13.00 9.89
CA ARG A 159 14.44 13.74 9.71
C ARG A 159 14.54 14.93 10.67
N GLN A 160 13.44 15.69 10.85
CA GLN A 160 13.41 16.81 11.81
C GLN A 160 13.54 16.30 13.26
N ASN A 161 12.89 15.18 13.60
CA ASN A 161 13.05 14.58 14.93
C ASN A 161 14.53 14.21 15.20
N LEU A 162 15.19 13.57 14.24
CA LEU A 162 16.55 13.06 14.40
C LEU A 162 17.63 14.18 14.36
N ARG A 163 17.41 15.24 13.56
CA ARG A 163 18.40 16.29 13.35
C ARG A 163 18.18 17.52 14.20
N ASP A 164 16.92 17.91 14.36
CA ASP A 164 16.55 19.23 14.87
C ASP A 164 15.86 19.12 16.24
N GLY A 165 15.76 17.90 16.80
CA GLY A 165 15.23 17.65 18.13
C GLY A 165 13.71 17.80 18.25
N GLN A 166 12.99 17.81 17.12
CA GLN A 166 11.53 17.76 17.11
C GLN A 166 11.02 16.43 17.68
N ARG A 167 9.76 16.40 18.12
CA ARG A 167 9.16 15.24 18.79
C ARG A 167 7.80 14.86 18.18
N THR A 168 7.67 14.98 16.87
CA THR A 168 6.47 14.53 16.17
C THR A 168 6.32 13.01 16.28
N ARG A 169 5.19 12.54 16.77
CA ARG A 169 4.84 11.12 16.71
C ARG A 169 4.50 10.74 15.28
N LEU A 170 4.93 9.57 14.84
CA LEU A 170 4.73 9.07 13.49
C LEU A 170 3.92 7.79 13.57
N LEU A 171 2.63 7.86 13.19
CA LEU A 171 1.65 6.80 13.43
C LEU A 171 1.17 6.18 12.10
N ALA A 172 1.56 4.94 11.86
CA ALA A 172 1.12 4.14 10.72
C ALA A 172 -0.20 3.44 11.05
N ILE A 173 -1.20 3.55 10.17
CA ILE A 173 -2.49 2.87 10.32
C ILE A 173 -2.62 1.78 9.28
N GLU A 174 -2.78 0.54 9.74
CA GLU A 174 -2.96 -0.64 8.88
C GLU A 174 -4.34 -1.30 9.07
N PRO A 175 -4.83 -2.07 8.08
CA PRO A 175 -6.04 -2.88 8.29
C PRO A 175 -5.80 -4.03 9.26
N ALA A 176 -6.74 -4.28 10.15
CA ALA A 176 -6.72 -5.48 11.00
C ALA A 176 -6.74 -6.80 10.20
N ALA A 177 -7.18 -6.73 8.94
CA ALA A 177 -7.19 -7.85 8.00
C ALA A 177 -5.79 -8.14 7.38
N THR A 178 -4.87 -7.18 7.40
CA THR A 178 -3.49 -7.30 6.88
C THR A 178 -2.49 -6.63 7.83
N PRO A 179 -2.35 -7.13 9.06
CA PRO A 179 -1.63 -6.47 10.15
C PRO A 179 -0.12 -6.77 10.09
N SER A 180 0.55 -6.34 9.03
CA SER A 180 1.96 -6.67 8.79
C SER A 180 2.91 -6.08 9.84
N LEU A 181 2.68 -4.85 10.31
CA LEU A 181 3.47 -4.23 11.38
C LEU A 181 3.10 -4.76 12.75
N THR A 182 1.79 -4.74 13.09
CA THR A 182 1.35 -5.02 14.47
C THR A 182 1.34 -6.52 14.83
N LYS A 183 1.25 -7.42 13.83
CA LYS A 183 1.21 -8.88 14.05
C LYS A 183 2.21 -9.68 13.22
N GLY A 184 2.79 -9.08 12.17
CA GLY A 184 3.81 -9.73 11.34
C GLY A 184 5.12 -9.95 12.10
N VAL A 185 5.92 -10.90 11.62
CA VAL A 185 7.27 -11.15 12.16
C VAL A 185 8.28 -10.25 11.45
N TYR A 186 9.33 -9.80 12.15
CA TYR A 186 10.44 -9.04 11.57
C TYR A 186 11.54 -10.00 11.14
N ASP A 187 11.48 -10.46 9.91
CA ASP A 187 12.42 -11.45 9.36
C ASP A 187 12.63 -11.26 7.87
N PHE A 188 13.49 -12.08 7.27
CA PHE A 188 13.73 -12.10 5.83
C PHE A 188 12.56 -12.75 5.09
N ASP A 189 12.10 -12.12 4.00
CA ASP A 189 11.06 -12.68 3.14
C ASP A 189 11.22 -12.22 1.69
N TYR A 190 10.51 -12.87 0.79
CA TYR A 190 10.41 -12.48 -0.62
C TYR A 190 9.35 -11.40 -0.81
N GLY A 191 9.59 -10.50 -1.75
CA GLY A 191 8.62 -9.47 -2.13
C GLY A 191 7.44 -10.02 -2.94
N ASP A 192 7.54 -11.24 -3.47
CA ASP A 192 6.56 -11.87 -4.34
C ASP A 192 6.34 -13.36 -4.00
N THR A 193 5.21 -13.91 -4.44
CA THR A 193 4.82 -15.29 -4.12
C THR A 193 5.66 -16.34 -4.86
N ALA A 194 6.14 -16.05 -6.09
CA ALA A 194 6.99 -16.94 -6.87
C ALA A 194 8.46 -16.92 -6.44
N LYS A 195 8.84 -16.09 -5.47
CA LYS A 195 10.22 -15.97 -4.96
C LYS A 195 11.23 -15.49 -6.02
N MET A 196 10.77 -14.68 -6.95
CA MET A 196 11.61 -14.08 -8.01
C MET A 196 12.22 -12.75 -7.59
N ALA A 197 11.57 -12.04 -6.65
CA ALA A 197 12.10 -10.81 -6.08
C ALA A 197 13.23 -11.10 -5.07
N PRO A 198 14.14 -10.13 -4.84
CA PRO A 198 15.17 -10.27 -3.81
C PRO A 198 14.58 -10.49 -2.42
N VAL A 199 15.27 -11.30 -1.62
CA VAL A 199 14.99 -11.46 -0.19
C VAL A 199 15.39 -10.19 0.54
N VAL A 200 14.49 -9.66 1.34
CA VAL A 200 14.73 -8.46 2.16
C VAL A 200 14.19 -8.65 3.58
N LYS A 201 14.83 -7.99 4.55
CA LYS A 201 14.35 -8.02 5.94
C LYS A 201 13.20 -7.05 6.11
N MET A 202 12.04 -7.58 6.54
CA MET A 202 10.80 -6.80 6.64
C MET A 202 9.89 -7.33 7.75
N HIS A 203 8.92 -6.53 8.18
CA HIS A 203 7.75 -7.07 8.87
C HIS A 203 6.86 -7.76 7.84
N THR A 204 6.57 -9.04 8.03
CA THR A 204 5.85 -9.86 7.03
C THR A 204 4.82 -10.79 7.66
N LEU A 205 3.77 -11.06 6.88
CA LEU A 205 2.76 -12.09 7.13
C LEU A 205 3.07 -13.40 6.37
N GLY A 206 4.23 -13.44 5.65
CA GLY A 206 4.65 -14.53 4.77
C GLY A 206 4.30 -14.29 3.30
N HIS A 207 5.24 -14.54 2.38
CA HIS A 207 5.07 -14.30 0.93
C HIS A 207 3.94 -15.13 0.28
N GLY A 208 3.51 -16.22 0.91
CA GLY A 208 2.35 -17.00 0.50
C GLY A 208 1.00 -16.46 1.00
N PHE A 209 1.00 -15.36 1.76
CA PHE A 209 -0.22 -14.77 2.32
C PHE A 209 -1.23 -14.34 1.25
N ILE A 210 -2.46 -14.83 1.36
CA ILE A 210 -3.59 -14.38 0.56
C ILE A 210 -4.49 -13.54 1.46
N PRO A 211 -4.55 -12.22 1.23
CA PRO A 211 -5.33 -11.33 2.08
C PRO A 211 -6.84 -11.58 1.91
N PRO A 212 -7.61 -11.44 2.99
CA PRO A 212 -9.07 -11.47 2.90
C PRO A 212 -9.58 -10.33 2.01
N THR A 213 -10.78 -10.50 1.48
CA THR A 213 -11.42 -9.49 0.64
C THR A 213 -11.91 -8.33 1.50
N ILE A 214 -11.10 -7.27 1.60
CA ILE A 214 -11.50 -5.98 2.18
C ILE A 214 -11.50 -4.91 1.10
N HIS A 215 -12.28 -3.87 1.29
CA HIS A 215 -12.47 -2.82 0.28
C HIS A 215 -11.29 -1.85 0.12
N ALA A 216 -10.36 -1.81 1.08
CA ALA A 216 -9.08 -1.10 0.98
C ALA A 216 -8.04 -1.96 0.25
N GLY A 217 -8.26 -2.25 -1.01
CA GLY A 217 -7.44 -3.17 -1.82
C GLY A 217 -5.98 -2.76 -1.95
N GLY A 218 -5.66 -1.46 -1.88
CA GLY A 218 -4.29 -0.93 -1.91
C GLY A 218 -3.48 -1.19 -0.64
N LEU A 219 -4.12 -1.65 0.45
CA LEU A 219 -3.45 -1.98 1.72
C LEU A 219 -3.28 -3.49 1.94
N ARG A 220 -3.62 -4.33 0.94
CA ARG A 220 -3.59 -5.79 1.04
C ARG A 220 -2.28 -6.37 0.53
N TYR A 221 -1.20 -6.18 1.29
CA TYR A 221 0.12 -6.72 0.98
C TYR A 221 0.71 -7.43 2.20
N HIS A 222 1.48 -8.49 1.97
CA HIS A 222 2.01 -9.34 3.04
C HIS A 222 3.19 -8.74 3.78
N GLY A 223 3.94 -7.82 3.14
CA GLY A 223 5.21 -7.30 3.65
C GLY A 223 5.25 -5.78 3.74
N MET A 224 6.08 -5.28 4.63
CA MET A 224 6.30 -3.85 4.82
C MET A 224 7.67 -3.45 4.25
N ALA A 225 7.77 -2.25 3.70
CA ALA A 225 9.02 -1.70 3.21
C ALA A 225 10.17 -1.89 4.23
N PRO A 226 11.35 -2.36 3.81
CA PRO A 226 12.47 -2.66 4.72
C PRO A 226 12.86 -1.51 5.62
N SER A 227 12.97 -0.29 5.08
CA SER A 227 13.32 0.89 5.88
C SER A 227 12.24 1.21 6.92
N LEU A 228 10.97 1.09 6.58
CA LEU A 228 9.87 1.34 7.49
C LEU A 228 9.76 0.24 8.57
N SER A 229 10.00 -1.00 8.17
CA SER A 229 10.09 -2.14 9.10
C SER A 229 11.19 -1.95 10.13
N MET A 230 12.36 -1.48 9.71
CA MET A 230 13.46 -1.15 10.61
C MET A 230 13.07 -0.04 11.57
N LEU A 231 12.49 1.06 11.08
CA LEU A 231 12.08 2.18 11.93
C LEU A 231 11.03 1.79 12.98
N TYR A 232 10.10 0.89 12.61
CA TYR A 232 9.13 0.35 13.55
C TYR A 232 9.79 -0.57 14.58
N HIS A 233 10.71 -1.43 14.15
CA HIS A 233 11.47 -2.33 15.03
C HIS A 233 12.31 -1.56 16.06
N GLU A 234 12.91 -0.45 15.64
CA GLU A 234 13.70 0.45 16.49
C GLU A 234 12.83 1.41 17.35
N GLY A 235 11.50 1.34 17.25
CA GLY A 235 10.60 2.19 18.04
C GLY A 235 10.57 3.66 17.62
N LEU A 236 11.02 3.99 16.40
CA LEU A 236 11.02 5.35 15.86
C LEU A 236 9.69 5.74 15.22
N ILE A 237 8.83 4.77 14.94
CA ILE A 237 7.44 4.95 14.47
C ILE A 237 6.51 4.04 15.26
N GLU A 238 5.26 4.42 15.30
CA GLU A 238 4.18 3.66 15.92
C GLU A 238 3.29 3.03 14.84
N ALA A 239 2.58 1.94 15.17
CA ALA A 239 1.60 1.33 14.29
C ALA A 239 0.32 0.97 15.04
N LYS A 240 -0.83 1.09 14.35
CA LYS A 240 -2.14 0.71 14.87
C LYS A 240 -2.95 0.02 13.79
N ALA A 241 -3.53 -1.13 14.12
CA ALA A 241 -4.47 -1.82 13.24
C ALA A 241 -5.92 -1.33 13.51
N VAL A 242 -6.69 -1.13 12.44
CA VAL A 242 -8.10 -0.69 12.51
C VAL A 242 -9.00 -1.61 11.69
N ASN A 243 -10.25 -1.75 12.14
CA ASN A 243 -11.24 -2.58 11.48
C ASN A 243 -11.96 -1.81 10.35
N GLN A 244 -12.45 -2.56 9.37
CA GLN A 244 -13.09 -2.03 8.17
C GLN A 244 -14.34 -1.17 8.48
N LEU A 245 -15.22 -1.60 9.38
CA LEU A 245 -16.43 -0.86 9.72
C LEU A 245 -16.11 0.49 10.33
N GLY A 246 -15.18 0.56 11.30
CA GLY A 246 -14.71 1.81 11.89
C GLY A 246 -14.01 2.73 10.89
N THR A 247 -13.37 2.16 9.88
CA THR A 247 -12.75 2.91 8.78
C THR A 247 -13.80 3.57 7.88
N PHE A 248 -14.86 2.84 7.50
CA PHE A 248 -15.95 3.41 6.70
C PHE A 248 -16.81 4.39 7.49
N GLU A 249 -17.03 4.16 8.79
CA GLU A 249 -17.65 5.15 9.67
C GLU A 249 -16.89 6.48 9.63
N ALA A 250 -15.57 6.43 9.79
CA ALA A 250 -14.72 7.62 9.71
C ALA A 250 -14.76 8.28 8.33
N ALA A 251 -14.79 7.50 7.26
CA ALA A 251 -14.89 7.98 5.89
C ALA A 251 -16.21 8.73 5.62
N VAL A 252 -17.33 8.19 6.08
CA VAL A 252 -18.66 8.80 5.93
C VAL A 252 -18.75 10.07 6.77
N LEU A 253 -18.23 10.06 8.01
CA LEU A 253 -18.17 11.25 8.86
C LEU A 253 -17.37 12.35 8.15
N PHE A 254 -16.17 12.03 7.66
CA PHE A 254 -15.29 12.98 6.95
C PHE A 254 -15.95 13.54 5.69
N ALA A 255 -16.60 12.68 4.89
CA ALA A 255 -17.31 13.14 3.70
C ALA A 255 -18.46 14.13 4.04
N ARG A 256 -19.15 13.93 5.16
CA ARG A 256 -20.26 14.79 5.60
C ARG A 256 -19.80 16.11 6.23
N THR A 257 -18.61 16.13 6.84
CA THR A 257 -18.07 17.33 7.49
C THR A 257 -17.20 18.17 6.55
N GLU A 258 -16.41 17.52 5.69
CA GLU A 258 -15.42 18.20 4.84
C GLU A 258 -15.86 18.29 3.37
N GLY A 259 -16.91 17.58 2.95
CA GLY A 259 -17.35 17.54 1.56
C GLY A 259 -16.41 16.76 0.63
N ILE A 260 -15.48 15.99 1.18
CA ILE A 260 -14.47 15.19 0.44
C ILE A 260 -14.74 13.72 0.67
N LEU A 261 -14.99 12.95 -0.39
CA LEU A 261 -15.16 11.51 -0.32
C LEU A 261 -13.77 10.83 -0.40
N PRO A 262 -13.25 10.26 0.71
CA PRO A 262 -11.92 9.65 0.71
C PRO A 262 -11.91 8.25 0.09
N ALA A 263 -10.76 7.82 -0.42
CA ALA A 263 -10.55 6.41 -0.74
C ALA A 263 -10.62 5.55 0.55
N PRO A 264 -11.08 4.29 0.48
CA PRO A 264 -11.09 3.39 1.64
C PRO A 264 -9.71 3.23 2.29
N GLU A 265 -8.64 3.32 1.52
CA GLU A 265 -7.27 3.33 2.01
C GLU A 265 -6.99 4.55 2.89
N SER A 266 -7.27 5.76 2.39
CA SER A 266 -7.06 7.02 3.12
C SER A 266 -7.95 7.14 4.36
N ALA A 267 -9.11 6.49 4.34
CA ALA A 267 -10.03 6.43 5.47
C ALA A 267 -9.41 5.78 6.72
N HIS A 268 -8.39 4.92 6.56
CA HIS A 268 -7.61 4.37 7.69
C HIS A 268 -6.86 5.49 8.42
N ALA A 269 -6.23 6.41 7.68
CA ALA A 269 -5.56 7.56 8.27
C ALA A 269 -6.56 8.51 8.95
N ILE A 270 -7.73 8.71 8.35
CA ILE A 270 -8.83 9.52 8.95
C ILE A 270 -9.31 8.88 10.26
N ARG A 271 -9.49 7.55 10.31
CA ARG A 271 -9.84 6.85 11.56
C ARG A 271 -8.78 7.09 12.64
N GLY A 272 -7.50 6.98 12.27
CA GLY A 272 -6.40 7.31 13.17
C GLY A 272 -6.43 8.75 13.67
N ALA A 273 -6.71 9.72 12.79
CA ALA A 273 -6.81 11.15 13.15
C ALA A 273 -7.98 11.42 14.10
N ILE A 274 -9.14 10.82 13.85
CA ILE A 274 -10.30 10.92 14.76
C ILE A 274 -9.97 10.33 16.13
N ASP A 275 -9.33 9.16 16.19
CA ASP A 275 -8.93 8.53 17.46
C ASP A 275 -7.96 9.42 18.25
N GLU A 276 -6.97 10.02 17.60
CA GLU A 276 -6.03 10.97 18.22
C GLU A 276 -6.72 12.24 18.70
N ALA A 277 -7.68 12.76 17.93
CA ALA A 277 -8.47 13.94 18.32
C ALA A 277 -9.36 13.65 19.55
N LEU A 278 -9.97 12.47 19.62
CA LEU A 278 -10.77 12.04 20.78
C LEU A 278 -9.90 11.90 22.03
N VAL A 279 -8.72 11.32 21.92
CA VAL A 279 -7.74 11.21 23.03
C VAL A 279 -7.32 12.61 23.50
N ALA A 280 -7.04 13.53 22.59
CA ALA A 280 -6.68 14.91 22.94
C ALA A 280 -7.83 15.62 23.65
N LYS A 281 -9.07 15.43 23.17
CA LYS A 281 -10.29 15.98 23.80
C LYS A 281 -10.49 15.44 25.21
N GLU A 282 -10.34 14.13 25.43
CA GLU A 282 -10.46 13.50 26.76
C GLU A 282 -9.43 14.04 27.76
N LYS A 283 -8.22 14.32 27.29
CA LYS A 283 -7.13 14.88 28.09
C LYS A 283 -7.18 16.40 28.25
N GLY A 284 -8.07 17.10 27.52
CA GLY A 284 -8.10 18.56 27.48
C GLY A 284 -6.88 19.20 26.84
N GLU A 285 -6.18 18.48 25.94
CA GLU A 285 -4.97 18.92 25.27
C GLU A 285 -5.27 19.53 23.89
N LYS A 286 -4.57 20.62 23.53
CA LYS A 286 -4.48 21.06 22.12
C LYS A 286 -3.51 20.11 21.40
N ARG A 287 -3.90 19.59 20.23
CA ARG A 287 -3.05 18.73 19.41
C ARG A 287 -3.20 19.06 17.94
N VAL A 288 -2.07 19.27 17.26
CA VAL A 288 -2.00 19.44 15.82
C VAL A 288 -1.81 18.06 15.17
N ILE A 289 -2.81 17.60 14.43
CA ILE A 289 -2.84 16.28 13.81
C ILE A 289 -2.73 16.46 12.30
N LEU A 290 -1.63 16.01 11.72
CA LEU A 290 -1.43 15.99 10.28
C LEU A 290 -1.66 14.56 9.76
N PHE A 291 -2.57 14.37 8.81
CA PHE A 291 -2.75 13.06 8.17
C PHE A 291 -2.71 13.13 6.65
N ASN A 292 -2.30 12.04 6.02
CA ASN A 292 -2.20 11.96 4.58
C ASN A 292 -3.54 11.55 3.94
N LEU A 293 -4.23 12.51 3.29
CA LEU A 293 -5.42 12.24 2.47
C LEU A 293 -4.98 11.87 1.05
N SER A 294 -4.57 10.62 0.86
CA SER A 294 -3.82 10.14 -0.30
C SER A 294 -4.66 9.70 -1.50
N GLY A 295 -5.98 9.69 -1.39
CA GLY A 295 -6.84 9.26 -2.48
C GLY A 295 -8.31 9.62 -2.29
N HIS A 296 -9.02 9.79 -3.42
CA HIS A 296 -10.46 10.01 -3.46
C HIS A 296 -11.24 8.70 -3.62
N GLY A 297 -12.49 8.69 -3.16
CA GLY A 297 -13.38 7.52 -3.19
C GLY A 297 -14.35 7.46 -4.38
N HIS A 298 -14.24 8.34 -5.39
CA HIS A 298 -15.20 8.40 -6.49
C HIS A 298 -15.27 7.10 -7.33
N PHE A 299 -14.19 6.33 -7.37
CA PHE A 299 -14.18 5.00 -7.99
C PHE A 299 -14.50 3.86 -7.02
N ASP A 300 -14.81 4.18 -5.76
CA ASP A 300 -15.05 3.22 -4.69
C ASP A 300 -16.50 3.30 -4.15
N LEU A 301 -17.43 3.94 -4.89
CA LEU A 301 -18.83 4.13 -4.49
C LEU A 301 -19.54 2.82 -4.18
N ALA A 302 -19.24 1.73 -4.91
CA ALA A 302 -19.79 0.41 -4.61
C ALA A 302 -19.38 -0.10 -3.22
N SER A 303 -18.19 0.25 -2.73
CA SER A 303 -17.74 -0.07 -1.37
C SER A 303 -18.51 0.73 -0.31
N TYR A 304 -18.81 1.99 -0.60
CA TYR A 304 -19.66 2.83 0.26
C TYR A 304 -21.11 2.35 0.28
N GLU A 305 -21.63 1.91 -0.88
CA GLU A 305 -22.96 1.31 -0.99
C GLU A 305 -23.06 0.07 -0.10
N SER A 306 -22.11 -0.87 -0.21
CA SER A 306 -22.08 -2.06 0.66
C SER A 306 -21.99 -1.70 2.15
N TYR A 307 -21.25 -0.65 2.52
CA TYR A 307 -21.21 -0.17 3.89
C TYR A 307 -22.57 0.38 4.35
N LEU A 308 -23.19 1.26 3.57
CA LEU A 308 -24.48 1.88 3.89
C LEU A 308 -25.63 0.86 3.96
N ASN A 309 -25.55 -0.22 3.19
CA ASN A 309 -26.48 -1.34 3.22
C ASN A 309 -26.23 -2.33 4.37
N GLY A 310 -25.16 -2.14 5.17
CA GLY A 310 -24.81 -3.06 6.26
C GLY A 310 -24.26 -4.41 5.81
N GLU A 311 -23.73 -4.49 4.59
CA GLU A 311 -23.19 -5.74 4.00
C GLU A 311 -21.73 -6.00 4.39
N LEU A 312 -21.01 -4.96 4.89
CA LEU A 312 -19.61 -5.12 5.29
C LEU A 312 -19.49 -5.75 6.68
N THR A 313 -18.46 -6.54 6.85
CA THR A 313 -18.12 -7.18 8.13
C THR A 313 -16.66 -6.92 8.48
N ASP A 314 -16.37 -6.84 9.78
CA ASP A 314 -15.00 -6.77 10.26
C ASP A 314 -14.31 -8.12 10.12
N PHE A 315 -13.04 -8.07 9.78
CA PHE A 315 -12.17 -9.24 9.77
C PHE A 315 -10.82 -8.88 10.36
N ALA A 316 -10.45 -9.55 11.44
CA ALA A 316 -9.10 -9.50 12.00
C ALA A 316 -8.36 -10.79 11.62
N TYR A 317 -7.18 -10.66 11.00
CA TYR A 317 -6.45 -11.84 10.54
C TYR A 317 -5.98 -12.68 11.74
N PRO A 318 -6.24 -14.01 11.73
CA PRO A 318 -5.92 -14.87 12.86
C PRO A 318 -4.41 -15.03 13.06
N SER A 319 -3.93 -14.90 14.30
CA SER A 319 -2.50 -15.07 14.63
C SER A 319 -1.98 -16.47 14.31
N ALA A 320 -2.82 -17.51 14.43
CA ALA A 320 -2.44 -18.88 14.07
C ALA A 320 -2.11 -19.02 12.57
N ALA A 321 -2.88 -18.37 11.69
CA ALA A 321 -2.62 -18.38 10.25
C ALA A 321 -1.33 -17.61 9.89
N ILE A 322 -1.01 -16.54 10.63
CA ILE A 322 0.28 -15.84 10.48
C ILE A 322 1.43 -16.76 10.86
N SER A 323 1.32 -17.45 12.01
CA SER A 323 2.34 -18.38 12.47
C SER A 323 2.59 -19.53 11.48
N GLU A 324 1.55 -20.04 10.83
CA GLU A 324 1.67 -21.07 9.80
C GLU A 324 2.36 -20.52 8.54
N ALA A 325 1.91 -19.39 8.02
CA ALA A 325 2.46 -18.77 6.81
C ALA A 325 3.95 -18.39 7.00
N THR A 326 4.34 -17.96 8.19
CA THR A 326 5.72 -17.54 8.49
C THR A 326 6.69 -18.71 8.71
N GLN A 327 6.22 -19.96 8.83
CA GLN A 327 7.09 -21.15 8.83
C GLN A 327 7.83 -21.36 7.52
N GLN A 328 7.35 -20.78 6.41
CA GLN A 328 7.92 -20.92 5.08
C GLN A 328 8.93 -19.81 4.71
N LEU A 329 9.27 -18.94 5.65
CA LEU A 329 10.22 -17.85 5.42
C LEU A 329 11.62 -18.39 5.07
N PRO A 330 12.37 -17.71 4.19
CA PRO A 330 13.71 -18.12 3.82
C PRO A 330 14.67 -18.05 5.03
N LYS A 331 15.46 -19.08 5.24
CA LYS A 331 16.52 -19.09 6.24
C LYS A 331 17.74 -18.38 5.67
N VAL A 332 18.02 -17.17 6.15
CA VAL A 332 19.19 -16.38 5.71
C VAL A 332 20.26 -16.44 6.79
N THR A 333 21.45 -16.94 6.40
CA THR A 333 22.62 -16.88 7.25
C THR A 333 23.34 -15.56 6.97
N MET A 334 23.41 -14.69 7.97
CA MET A 334 24.19 -13.46 7.85
C MET A 334 25.70 -13.81 7.86
N PRO A 335 26.50 -13.24 6.95
CA PRO A 335 27.95 -13.34 7.08
C PRO A 335 28.40 -12.71 8.38
N ALA A 336 29.34 -13.37 9.06
CA ALA A 336 29.91 -12.91 10.34
C ALA A 336 30.66 -11.59 10.19
#